data_831e2bd92c4c781141f03501e872b652
#
_entry.id   831e2bd92c4c781141f03501e872b652
#
_cell.length_a   1.000
_cell.length_b   1.000
_cell.length_c   1.000
_cell.angle_alpha   90.00
_cell.angle_beta   90.00
_cell.angle_gamma   90.00
#
_symmetry.space_group_name_H-M   'P 1'
#
loop_
_entity.id
_entity.type
_entity.pdbx_description
1 polymer ?
#
loop_
_entity_poly.entity_id
_entity_poly.type
_entity_poly.pdbx_seq_one_letter_code
_entity_poly.pdbx_strand_id
1 'polypeptide(L)'
;MLLSEYDYNLPEELIAQMPADKRDNSRMMVLNRKDRTISHKHFYDIVDLIDKDTLLVMNNTKVLPARLIGHKDTGAKIEVFLLKQTEQRLHLWDVLIKPSKRVKPDTIIKISDELSVKAVKRLEENGEWLVELIYAGDNVLDVLHRNGNIPLPPYIERKMANDDLKKLDFERYQTVYAK
;
A
#
# COMPACT_ATOMS: atom_id res chain seq x y z
N MET A 1 -3.27 -14.97 -24.58
CA MET A 1 -2.43 -13.81 -24.31
C MET A 1 -1.34 -14.25 -23.36
N LEU A 2 -0.08 -14.24 -23.79
CA LEU A 2 1.04 -14.71 -22.98
C LEU A 2 1.63 -13.52 -22.20
N LEU A 3 2.11 -13.74 -20.97
CA LEU A 3 2.75 -12.69 -20.16
C LEU A 3 3.96 -12.08 -20.87
N SER A 4 4.71 -12.89 -21.63
CA SER A 4 5.85 -12.46 -22.43
C SER A 4 5.53 -11.42 -23.52
N GLU A 5 4.26 -11.32 -23.94
CA GLU A 5 3.82 -10.29 -24.92
C GLU A 5 3.78 -8.88 -24.30
N TYR A 6 3.86 -8.78 -22.97
CA TYR A 6 3.87 -7.54 -22.20
C TYR A 6 5.24 -7.25 -21.58
N ASP A 7 6.22 -8.10 -21.86
CA ASP A 7 7.57 -7.91 -21.33
C ASP A 7 8.32 -6.86 -22.17
N TYR A 8 8.92 -5.88 -21.51
CA TYR A 8 9.73 -4.85 -22.15
C TYR A 8 10.79 -4.34 -21.19
N ASN A 9 11.85 -3.77 -21.72
CA ASN A 9 12.88 -3.15 -20.91
C ASN A 9 12.40 -1.80 -20.36
N LEU A 10 12.19 -1.70 -19.05
CA LEU A 10 11.88 -0.47 -18.35
C LEU A 10 13.11 0.00 -17.57
N PRO A 11 13.82 1.06 -18.04
CA PRO A 11 14.94 1.63 -17.30
C PRO A 11 14.50 2.18 -15.93
N GLU A 12 15.26 1.90 -14.87
CA GLU A 12 14.90 2.28 -13.50
C GLU A 12 14.77 3.81 -13.33
N GLU A 13 15.57 4.58 -14.05
CA GLU A 13 15.53 6.05 -14.05
C GLU A 13 14.21 6.64 -14.59
N LEU A 14 13.43 5.86 -15.33
CA LEU A 14 12.11 6.29 -15.80
C LEU A 14 11.00 6.05 -14.77
N ILE A 15 11.31 5.40 -13.65
CA ILE A 15 10.36 5.19 -12.56
C ILE A 15 10.46 6.36 -11.59
N ALA A 16 9.44 7.23 -11.60
CA ALA A 16 9.40 8.37 -10.71
C ALA A 16 9.39 7.96 -9.24
N GLN A 17 10.31 8.52 -8.45
CA GLN A 17 10.42 8.26 -7.00
C GLN A 17 9.63 9.26 -6.16
N MET A 18 9.24 10.39 -6.74
CA MET A 18 8.43 11.43 -6.10
C MET A 18 7.19 11.71 -6.95
N PRO A 19 6.04 12.01 -6.31
CA PRO A 19 4.86 12.43 -7.05
C PRO A 19 5.07 13.81 -7.68
N ALA A 20 4.31 14.14 -8.74
CA ALA A 20 4.24 15.51 -9.26
C ALA A 20 3.75 16.48 -8.18
N ASP A 21 4.14 17.76 -8.23
CA ASP A 21 3.77 18.77 -7.23
C ASP A 21 2.26 18.87 -7.04
N LYS A 22 1.51 18.91 -8.17
CA LYS A 22 0.05 18.79 -8.17
C LYS A 22 -0.34 17.47 -8.80
N ARG A 23 -1.39 16.81 -8.27
CA ARG A 23 -1.84 15.50 -8.77
C ARG A 23 -2.26 15.54 -10.24
N ASP A 24 -2.94 16.59 -10.65
CA ASP A 24 -3.44 16.82 -12.00
C ASP A 24 -2.36 17.22 -13.01
N ASN A 25 -1.16 17.59 -12.55
CA ASN A 25 0.03 17.78 -13.40
C ASN A 25 0.67 16.45 -13.85
N SER A 26 0.15 15.31 -13.43
CA SER A 26 0.63 14.02 -13.90
C SER A 26 0.50 13.89 -15.41
N ARG A 27 1.52 13.34 -16.06
CA ARG A 27 1.47 13.06 -17.50
C ARG A 27 0.41 11.99 -17.78
N MET A 28 -0.33 12.18 -18.86
CA MET A 28 -1.38 11.28 -19.31
C MET A 28 -1.13 10.86 -20.75
N MET A 29 -1.14 9.54 -20.99
CA MET A 29 -1.11 8.98 -22.35
C MET A 29 -2.55 8.76 -22.80
N VAL A 30 -2.91 9.30 -23.96
CA VAL A 30 -4.23 9.14 -24.59
C VAL A 30 -4.09 8.22 -25.79
N LEU A 31 -4.79 7.08 -25.73
CA LEU A 31 -4.81 6.08 -26.80
C LEU A 31 -6.15 6.14 -27.52
N ASN A 32 -6.12 6.53 -28.79
CA ASN A 32 -7.31 6.43 -29.64
C ASN A 32 -7.29 5.11 -30.41
N ARG A 33 -8.16 4.18 -30.02
CA ARG A 33 -8.24 2.85 -30.64
C ARG A 33 -8.76 2.89 -32.07
N LYS A 34 -9.63 3.85 -32.39
CA LYS A 34 -10.23 3.97 -33.71
C LYS A 34 -9.18 4.39 -34.76
N ASP A 35 -8.42 5.42 -34.41
CA ASP A 35 -7.43 6.02 -35.31
C ASP A 35 -6.02 5.42 -35.09
N ARG A 36 -5.86 4.57 -34.06
CA ARG A 36 -4.59 3.97 -33.63
C ARG A 36 -3.49 5.01 -33.35
N THR A 37 -3.90 6.16 -32.81
CA THR A 37 -2.98 7.24 -32.46
C THR A 37 -2.68 7.27 -30.97
N ILE A 38 -1.49 7.77 -30.64
CA ILE A 38 -1.04 8.01 -29.28
C ILE A 38 -0.74 9.49 -29.15
N SER A 39 -1.28 10.14 -28.14
CA SER A 39 -0.93 11.51 -27.78
C SER A 39 -0.59 11.64 -26.30
N HIS A 40 0.20 12.66 -25.97
CA HIS A 40 0.64 12.92 -24.61
C HIS A 40 0.02 14.22 -24.13
N LYS A 41 -0.62 14.15 -22.96
CA LYS A 41 -1.32 15.25 -22.30
C LYS A 41 -0.98 15.28 -20.81
N HIS A 42 -1.61 16.15 -20.05
CA HIS A 42 -1.62 16.11 -18.59
C HIS A 42 -3.00 15.68 -18.08
N PHE A 43 -3.06 15.24 -16.84
CA PHE A 43 -4.32 14.74 -16.30
C PHE A 43 -5.41 15.82 -16.23
N TYR A 44 -5.06 17.08 -16.02
CA TYR A 44 -6.03 18.18 -16.05
C TYR A 44 -6.73 18.38 -17.42
N ASP A 45 -6.15 17.87 -18.53
CA ASP A 45 -6.79 17.92 -19.85
C ASP A 45 -7.93 16.87 -19.99
N ILE A 46 -8.15 16.03 -18.98
CA ILE A 46 -9.16 14.96 -19.02
C ILE A 46 -10.56 15.51 -19.25
N VAL A 47 -10.83 16.73 -18.76
CA VAL A 47 -12.13 17.40 -18.90
C VAL A 47 -12.52 17.62 -20.36
N ASP A 48 -11.54 17.79 -21.24
CA ASP A 48 -11.75 17.98 -22.69
C ASP A 48 -11.92 16.65 -23.45
N LEU A 49 -11.66 15.53 -22.77
CA LEU A 49 -11.69 14.17 -23.37
C LEU A 49 -12.94 13.40 -22.96
N ILE A 50 -13.68 13.89 -21.98
CA ILE A 50 -14.87 13.20 -21.44
C ILE A 50 -16.11 13.95 -21.88
N ASP A 51 -17.01 13.24 -22.57
CA ASP A 51 -18.29 13.80 -22.97
C ASP A 51 -19.20 14.03 -21.76
N LYS A 52 -20.08 15.02 -21.86
CA LYS A 52 -21.04 15.42 -20.80
C LYS A 52 -21.97 14.29 -20.35
N ASP A 53 -22.21 13.30 -21.20
CA ASP A 53 -23.09 12.17 -20.93
C ASP A 53 -22.32 10.92 -20.42
N THR A 54 -21.03 11.07 -20.09
CA THR A 54 -20.18 10.01 -19.60
C THR A 54 -20.38 9.82 -18.09
N LEU A 55 -20.65 8.58 -17.66
CA LEU A 55 -20.65 8.19 -16.25
C LEU A 55 -19.22 7.87 -15.80
N LEU A 56 -18.70 8.63 -14.84
CA LEU A 56 -17.40 8.36 -14.22
C LEU A 56 -17.57 7.49 -12.98
N VAL A 57 -16.98 6.28 -12.99
CA VAL A 57 -16.92 5.41 -11.83
C VAL A 57 -15.53 5.54 -11.19
N MET A 58 -15.49 5.96 -9.93
CA MET A 58 -14.24 6.23 -9.22
C MET A 58 -14.16 5.43 -7.93
N ASN A 59 -12.92 5.12 -7.52
CA ASN A 59 -12.67 4.48 -6.22
C ASN A 59 -12.78 5.53 -5.09
N ASN A 60 -13.50 5.19 -4.02
CA ASN A 60 -13.60 5.99 -2.79
C ASN A 60 -13.01 5.26 -1.58
N THR A 61 -12.33 4.14 -1.78
CA THR A 61 -11.70 3.36 -0.71
C THR A 61 -10.54 4.11 -0.09
N LYS A 62 -10.55 4.23 1.25
CA LYS A 62 -9.44 4.82 2.01
C LYS A 62 -8.30 3.82 2.15
N VAL A 63 -7.09 4.26 1.82
CA VAL A 63 -5.88 3.46 2.02
C VAL A 63 -5.50 3.49 3.50
N LEU A 64 -5.36 2.30 4.10
CA LEU A 64 -4.88 2.14 5.46
C LEU A 64 -3.35 2.06 5.49
N PRO A 65 -2.68 2.54 6.55
CA PRO A 65 -1.25 2.34 6.77
C PRO A 65 -0.97 0.89 7.20
N ALA A 66 -1.17 -0.03 6.26
CA ALA A 66 -1.21 -1.47 6.48
C ALA A 66 0.17 -2.12 6.63
N ARG A 67 1.26 -1.37 6.49
CA ARG A 67 2.63 -1.87 6.57
C ARG A 67 3.23 -1.56 7.93
N LEU A 68 3.37 -2.59 8.77
CA LEU A 68 3.93 -2.50 10.10
C LEU A 68 5.38 -3.00 10.11
N ILE A 69 6.26 -2.27 10.76
CA ILE A 69 7.67 -2.65 10.91
C ILE A 69 7.97 -2.77 12.39
N GLY A 70 8.42 -3.93 12.82
CA GLY A 70 8.72 -4.19 14.20
C GLY A 70 9.92 -5.12 14.40
N HIS A 71 10.16 -5.48 15.65
CA HIS A 71 11.27 -6.32 16.05
C HIS A 71 10.79 -7.43 16.98
N LYS A 72 11.42 -8.58 16.86
CA LYS A 72 11.30 -9.66 17.84
C LYS A 72 12.20 -9.37 19.05
N ASP A 73 11.99 -10.09 20.15
CA ASP A 73 12.86 -10.01 21.33
C ASP A 73 14.34 -10.30 21.00
N THR A 74 14.60 -11.06 19.94
CA THR A 74 15.95 -11.33 19.43
C THR A 74 16.58 -10.15 18.68
N GLY A 75 15.88 -9.00 18.55
CA GLY A 75 16.29 -7.85 17.74
C GLY A 75 16.04 -8.00 16.23
N ALA A 76 15.57 -9.16 15.77
CA ALA A 76 15.34 -9.38 14.34
C ALA A 76 14.19 -8.50 13.84
N LYS A 77 14.47 -7.69 12.80
CA LYS A 77 13.48 -6.86 12.11
C LYS A 77 12.49 -7.72 11.32
N ILE A 78 11.22 -7.45 11.50
CA ILE A 78 10.10 -8.13 10.83
C ILE A 78 9.17 -7.07 10.24
N GLU A 79 8.76 -7.29 9.00
CA GLU A 79 7.69 -6.54 8.34
C GLU A 79 6.41 -7.38 8.36
N VAL A 80 5.31 -6.76 8.77
CA VAL A 80 3.96 -7.34 8.75
C VAL A 80 3.11 -6.48 7.86
N PHE A 81 2.52 -7.07 6.83
CA PHE A 81 1.63 -6.39 5.89
C PHE A 81 0.20 -6.89 6.06
N LEU A 82 -0.67 -6.02 6.56
CA LEU A 82 -2.07 -6.33 6.82
C LEU A 82 -2.83 -6.46 5.49
N LEU A 83 -3.55 -7.56 5.30
CA LEU A 83 -4.34 -7.84 4.09
C LEU A 83 -5.84 -7.70 4.36
N LYS A 84 -6.33 -8.49 5.31
CA LYS A 84 -7.75 -8.58 5.59
C LYS A 84 -8.00 -8.76 7.07
N GLN A 85 -8.94 -7.99 7.63
CA GLN A 85 -9.45 -8.21 8.97
C GLN A 85 -10.47 -9.36 8.95
N THR A 86 -10.38 -10.28 9.92
CA THR A 86 -11.35 -11.37 10.01
C THR A 86 -12.66 -10.88 10.60
N GLU A 87 -13.78 -11.25 10.01
CA GLU A 87 -15.12 -10.78 10.39
C GLU A 87 -15.54 -11.20 11.82
N GLN A 88 -14.95 -12.29 12.33
CA GLN A 88 -15.36 -12.86 13.61
C GLN A 88 -14.70 -12.21 14.83
N ARG A 89 -13.54 -11.55 14.67
CA ARG A 89 -12.79 -10.92 15.78
C ARG A 89 -12.02 -9.71 15.28
N LEU A 90 -12.33 -8.54 15.78
CA LEU A 90 -11.78 -7.24 15.33
C LEU A 90 -10.26 -7.10 15.41
N HIS A 91 -9.58 -7.92 16.22
CA HIS A 91 -8.12 -7.88 16.38
C HIS A 91 -7.37 -8.98 15.62
N LEU A 92 -8.07 -9.86 14.89
CA LEU A 92 -7.44 -10.89 14.06
C LEU A 92 -7.37 -10.44 12.60
N TRP A 93 -6.19 -10.63 12.01
CA TRP A 93 -5.89 -10.23 10.64
C TRP A 93 -5.15 -11.31 9.87
N ASP A 94 -5.49 -11.45 8.59
CA ASP A 94 -4.66 -12.17 7.63
C ASP A 94 -3.58 -11.21 7.14
N VAL A 95 -2.31 -11.66 7.13
CA VAL A 95 -1.15 -10.83 6.86
C VAL A 95 -0.07 -11.55 6.07
N LEU A 96 0.77 -10.79 5.38
CA LEU A 96 2.07 -11.27 4.91
C LEU A 96 3.16 -10.88 5.89
N ILE A 97 4.11 -11.78 6.14
CA ILE A 97 5.25 -11.52 7.04
C ILE A 97 6.58 -11.71 6.30
N LYS A 98 7.48 -10.74 6.44
CA LYS A 98 8.85 -10.80 5.91
C LYS A 98 9.89 -10.52 7.01
N PRO A 99 10.91 -11.39 7.14
CA PRO A 99 11.05 -12.70 6.54
C PRO A 99 10.20 -13.75 7.28
N SER A 100 9.30 -14.44 6.57
CA SER A 100 8.35 -15.41 7.15
C SER A 100 9.06 -16.58 7.87
N LYS A 101 10.22 -17.02 7.37
CA LYS A 101 11.03 -18.11 7.96
C LYS A 101 11.49 -17.85 9.41
N ARG A 102 11.47 -16.58 9.86
CA ARG A 102 11.89 -16.18 11.22
C ARG A 102 10.74 -16.14 12.21
N VAL A 103 9.53 -16.47 11.79
CA VAL A 103 8.31 -16.38 12.60
C VAL A 103 7.75 -17.79 12.80
N LYS A 104 7.31 -18.06 14.03
CA LYS A 104 6.60 -19.29 14.44
C LYS A 104 5.31 -18.88 15.17
N PRO A 105 4.33 -19.78 15.33
CA PRO A 105 3.21 -19.53 16.24
C PRO A 105 3.69 -18.99 17.60
N ASP A 106 2.91 -18.10 18.19
CA ASP A 106 3.19 -17.38 19.45
C ASP A 106 4.38 -16.40 19.40
N THR A 107 5.01 -16.18 18.23
CA THR A 107 6.01 -15.11 18.10
C THR A 107 5.35 -13.75 18.30
N ILE A 108 5.90 -12.93 19.20
CA ILE A 108 5.53 -11.53 19.40
C ILE A 108 6.48 -10.64 18.58
N ILE A 109 5.91 -9.72 17.82
CA ILE A 109 6.62 -8.71 17.05
C ILE A 109 6.21 -7.35 17.63
N LYS A 110 7.12 -6.69 18.32
CA LYS A 110 6.89 -5.35 18.90
C LYS A 110 7.02 -4.29 17.80
N ILE A 111 5.95 -3.55 17.55
CA ILE A 111 5.91 -2.44 16.59
C ILE A 111 6.23 -1.13 17.31
N SER A 112 5.57 -0.89 18.45
CA SER A 112 5.77 0.27 19.31
C SER A 112 5.41 -0.09 20.76
N ASP A 113 5.37 0.89 21.65
CA ASP A 113 4.92 0.67 23.03
C ASP A 113 3.40 0.43 23.13
N GLU A 114 2.63 0.86 22.12
CA GLU A 114 1.18 0.70 22.10
C GLU A 114 0.68 -0.39 21.13
N LEU A 115 1.56 -0.98 20.29
CA LEU A 115 1.16 -1.98 19.31
C LEU A 115 2.17 -3.12 19.21
N SER A 116 1.67 -4.33 19.36
CA SER A 116 2.39 -5.56 19.07
C SER A 116 1.56 -6.48 18.16
N VAL A 117 2.22 -7.35 17.45
CA VAL A 117 1.61 -8.37 16.58
C VAL A 117 2.00 -9.73 17.09
N LYS A 118 1.02 -10.57 17.44
CA LYS A 118 1.22 -11.98 17.83
C LYS A 118 0.89 -12.88 16.64
N ALA A 119 1.84 -13.68 16.20
CA ALA A 119 1.62 -14.71 15.19
C ALA A 119 0.79 -15.86 15.77
N VAL A 120 -0.38 -16.14 15.21
CA VAL A 120 -1.28 -17.21 15.69
C VAL A 120 -0.98 -18.50 14.94
N LYS A 121 -1.12 -18.50 13.63
CA LYS A 121 -0.83 -19.66 12.78
C LYS A 121 -0.50 -19.23 11.35
N ARG A 122 0.25 -20.09 10.66
CA ARG A 122 0.44 -19.95 9.21
C ARG A 122 -0.78 -20.50 8.49
N LEU A 123 -1.25 -19.78 7.49
CA LEU A 123 -2.33 -20.22 6.61
C LEU A 123 -1.72 -21.06 5.48
N GLU A 124 -2.43 -22.09 5.04
CA GLU A 124 -1.93 -23.01 4.00
C GLU A 124 -1.92 -22.36 2.62
N GLU A 125 -2.86 -21.45 2.39
CA GLU A 125 -2.99 -20.70 1.15
C GLU A 125 -2.02 -19.50 1.13
N ASN A 126 -1.30 -19.33 0.03
CA ASN A 126 -0.46 -18.16 -0.31
C ASN A 126 0.68 -17.80 0.67
N GLY A 127 0.97 -18.62 1.67
CA GLY A 127 2.02 -18.35 2.66
C GLY A 127 1.69 -17.22 3.64
N GLU A 128 0.44 -16.88 3.77
CA GLU A 128 -0.11 -15.90 4.69
C GLU A 128 -0.07 -16.38 6.15
N TRP A 129 -0.27 -15.45 7.08
CA TRP A 129 -0.37 -15.71 8.49
C TRP A 129 -1.65 -15.12 9.05
N LEU A 130 -2.29 -15.85 9.97
CA LEU A 130 -3.26 -15.27 10.89
C LEU A 130 -2.49 -14.68 12.07
N VAL A 131 -2.72 -13.42 12.37
CA VAL A 131 -2.12 -12.72 13.50
C VAL A 131 -3.17 -12.06 14.37
N GLU A 132 -2.82 -11.81 15.62
CA GLU A 132 -3.56 -11.01 16.56
C GLU A 132 -2.85 -9.67 16.78
N LEU A 133 -3.55 -8.56 16.60
CA LEU A 133 -3.05 -7.24 16.97
C LEU A 133 -3.34 -7.00 18.47
N ILE A 134 -2.27 -6.76 19.24
CA ILE A 134 -2.33 -6.41 20.65
C ILE A 134 -2.02 -4.93 20.75
N TYR A 135 -2.99 -4.13 21.15
CA TYR A 135 -2.86 -2.68 21.14
C TYR A 135 -3.55 -2.02 22.33
N ALA A 136 -3.11 -0.81 22.69
CA ALA A 136 -3.73 0.03 23.69
C ALA A 136 -4.76 0.97 23.06
N GLY A 137 -5.94 1.11 23.69
CA GLY A 137 -7.03 1.98 23.23
C GLY A 137 -8.19 1.19 22.57
N ASP A 138 -9.22 1.93 22.19
CA ASP A 138 -10.51 1.34 21.75
C ASP A 138 -10.63 1.18 20.22
N ASN A 139 -9.77 1.88 19.45
CA ASN A 139 -9.87 1.92 17.99
C ASN A 139 -8.57 1.48 17.33
N VAL A 140 -8.60 0.30 16.69
CA VAL A 140 -7.44 -0.24 15.98
C VAL A 140 -6.99 0.66 14.83
N LEU A 141 -7.91 1.34 14.14
CA LEU A 141 -7.56 2.20 13.00
C LEU A 141 -6.70 3.39 13.44
N ASP A 142 -7.00 3.99 14.60
CA ASP A 142 -6.21 5.10 15.14
C ASP A 142 -4.79 4.64 15.51
N VAL A 143 -4.67 3.44 16.08
CA VAL A 143 -3.37 2.83 16.40
C VAL A 143 -2.58 2.54 15.11
N LEU A 144 -3.23 2.01 14.08
CA LEU A 144 -2.60 1.78 12.78
C LEU A 144 -2.16 3.10 12.12
N HIS A 145 -2.96 4.16 12.22
CA HIS A 145 -2.59 5.49 11.70
C HIS A 145 -1.33 6.06 12.35
N ARG A 146 -1.13 5.82 13.65
CA ARG A 146 0.07 6.30 14.37
C ARG A 146 1.32 5.44 14.09
N ASN A 147 1.14 4.13 13.91
CA ASN A 147 2.24 3.15 13.92
C ASN A 147 2.54 2.53 12.55
N GLY A 148 1.58 2.55 11.65
CA GLY A 148 1.72 1.96 10.32
C GLY A 148 2.38 2.89 9.30
N ASN A 149 2.81 2.30 8.22
CA ASN A 149 3.32 2.99 7.04
C ASN A 149 2.41 2.73 5.84
N ILE A 150 2.32 3.70 4.96
CA ILE A 150 1.61 3.55 3.69
C ILE A 150 2.29 2.46 2.85
N PRO A 151 1.52 1.55 2.26
CA PRO A 151 2.05 0.45 1.45
C PRO A 151 2.43 0.93 0.05
N LEU A 152 3.51 1.70 -0.07
CA LEU A 152 4.04 2.12 -1.36
C LEU A 152 4.44 0.91 -2.21
N PRO A 153 4.29 0.99 -3.54
CA PRO A 153 4.79 -0.03 -4.45
C PRO A 153 6.29 -0.29 -4.25
N PRO A 154 6.77 -1.54 -4.46
CA PRO A 154 8.14 -1.92 -4.14
C PRO A 154 9.21 -1.19 -4.96
N TYR A 155 8.87 -0.64 -6.11
CA TYR A 155 9.76 0.14 -6.96
C TYR A 155 9.94 1.59 -6.50
N ILE A 156 9.18 2.05 -5.50
CA ILE A 156 9.39 3.34 -4.85
C ILE A 156 10.29 3.13 -3.62
N GLU A 157 11.54 3.52 -3.75
CA GLU A 157 12.52 3.35 -2.70
C GLU A 157 12.52 4.55 -1.74
N ARG A 158 12.45 4.27 -0.44
CA ARG A 158 12.60 5.24 0.65
C ARG A 158 13.87 4.92 1.43
N LYS A 159 15.03 5.21 0.84
CA LYS A 159 16.35 4.92 1.44
C LYS A 159 16.58 5.68 2.75
N MET A 160 15.99 6.88 2.88
CA MET A 160 16.00 7.67 4.10
C MET A 160 14.56 8.09 4.42
N ALA A 161 13.93 7.38 5.34
CA ALA A 161 12.62 7.78 5.84
C ALA A 161 12.82 8.93 6.85
N ASN A 162 12.48 10.15 6.44
CA ASN A 162 12.25 11.26 7.36
C ASN A 162 10.74 11.46 7.56
N ASP A 163 10.37 12.20 8.59
CA ASP A 163 8.95 12.39 8.93
C ASP A 163 8.20 13.19 7.86
N ASP A 164 8.87 14.07 7.12
CA ASP A 164 8.27 14.84 6.05
C ASP A 164 7.92 13.95 4.85
N LEU A 165 8.80 13.00 4.49
CA LEU A 165 8.50 12.02 3.45
C LEU A 165 7.37 11.07 3.86
N LYS A 166 7.29 10.67 5.12
CA LYS A 166 6.15 9.87 5.61
C LYS A 166 4.84 10.62 5.50
N LYS A 167 4.81 11.91 5.88
CA LYS A 167 3.62 12.75 5.74
C LYS A 167 3.22 12.91 4.28
N LEU A 168 4.20 13.19 3.40
CA LEU A 168 3.97 13.29 1.97
C LEU A 168 3.41 12.00 1.39
N ASP A 169 4.00 10.84 1.71
CA ASP A 169 3.53 9.54 1.25
C ASP A 169 2.11 9.27 1.74
N PHE A 170 1.81 9.60 3.00
CA PHE A 170 0.47 9.44 3.57
C PHE A 170 -0.57 10.29 2.82
N GLU A 171 -0.26 11.55 2.52
CA GLU A 171 -1.14 12.45 1.79
C GLU A 171 -1.28 12.06 0.31
N ARG A 172 -0.16 11.77 -0.36
CA ARG A 172 -0.11 11.62 -1.81
C ARG A 172 -0.50 10.23 -2.31
N TYR A 173 -0.34 9.19 -1.51
CA TYR A 173 -0.76 7.83 -1.86
C TYR A 173 -2.22 7.54 -1.53
N GLN A 174 -2.90 8.47 -0.86
CA GLN A 174 -4.32 8.32 -0.55
C GLN A 174 -5.19 8.47 -1.79
N THR A 175 -6.29 7.71 -1.85
CA THR A 175 -7.33 7.87 -2.86
C THR A 175 -7.95 9.28 -2.73
N VAL A 176 -8.02 10.01 -3.85
CA VAL A 176 -8.49 11.42 -3.87
C VAL A 176 -9.90 11.56 -3.32
N TYR A 177 -10.77 10.59 -3.62
CA TYR A 177 -12.18 10.59 -3.25
C TYR A 177 -12.47 9.74 -2.01
N ALA A 178 -11.45 9.34 -1.24
CA ALA A 178 -11.63 8.55 -0.01
C ALA A 178 -12.44 9.34 1.03
N LYS A 179 -13.38 8.64 1.65
CA LYS A 179 -14.24 9.17 2.71
C LYS A 179 -13.86 8.61 4.08
#